data_6e114d2ed37ce59c96732ad27b9f4d17
#
_entry.id   6e114d2ed37ce59c96732ad27b9f4d17
#
_cell.length_a   1.000
_cell.length_b   1.000
_cell.length_c   1.000
_cell.angle_alpha   90.00
_cell.angle_beta   90.00
_cell.angle_gamma   90.00
#
_symmetry.space_group_name_H-M   'P 1'
#
loop_
_entity.id
_entity.type
_entity.pdbx_description
1 polymer ?
#
loop_
_entity_poly.entity_id
_entity_poly.type
_entity_poly.pdbx_seq_one_letter_code
_entity_poly.pdbx_strand_id
1 'polypeptide(L)'
;QYLTEHGYEVWGVDLAETAIKWAEERFQQANLTAHFIVGDVCNLPQFSDLEFDLIVDGSCLHCLIGEARQRCLAEVKRVLKPKGHFAISSMCVSPHNPEDIDCYDIEKHQLLKNGQPWRTLRPLQALLDEVREAQFSVRATKINNNPWWDHATLVCSAL
;
A
#
# COMPACT_ATOMS: atom_id res chain seq x y z
N GLN A 1 -3.51 13.24 7.34
CA GLN A 1 -3.54 14.64 7.75
C GLN A 1 -3.59 15.58 6.54
N TYR A 2 -2.59 15.60 5.66
CA TYR A 2 -2.53 16.48 4.48
C TYR A 2 -3.84 16.52 3.65
N LEU A 3 -4.43 15.37 3.35
CA LEU A 3 -5.68 15.29 2.59
C LEU A 3 -6.84 15.98 3.32
N THR A 4 -6.97 15.76 4.63
CA THR A 4 -8.01 16.40 5.45
C THR A 4 -7.85 17.91 5.49
N GLU A 5 -6.62 18.42 5.62
CA GLU A 5 -6.31 19.86 5.57
C GLU A 5 -6.67 20.51 4.22
N HIS A 6 -6.77 19.69 3.15
CA HIS A 6 -7.19 20.12 1.81
C HIS A 6 -8.66 19.81 1.51
N GLY A 7 -9.46 19.50 2.52
CA GLY A 7 -10.92 19.37 2.41
C GLY A 7 -11.41 18.00 1.92
N TYR A 8 -10.56 16.97 1.92
CA TYR A 8 -11.00 15.61 1.63
C TYR A 8 -11.64 14.98 2.87
N GLU A 9 -12.69 14.21 2.67
CA GLU A 9 -13.17 13.24 3.65
C GLU A 9 -12.22 12.03 3.65
N VAL A 10 -11.64 11.72 4.80
CA VAL A 10 -10.55 10.74 4.91
C VAL A 10 -10.94 9.57 5.77
N TRP A 11 -10.69 8.39 5.24
CA TRP A 11 -10.78 7.11 5.93
C TRP A 11 -9.40 6.48 6.01
N GLY A 12 -9.03 5.96 7.18
CA GLY A 12 -7.80 5.20 7.40
C GLY A 12 -8.10 3.80 7.90
N VAL A 13 -7.45 2.80 7.29
CA VAL A 13 -7.58 1.40 7.69
C VAL A 13 -6.20 0.85 8.00
N ASP A 14 -6.06 0.18 9.11
CA ASP A 14 -4.86 -0.57 9.50
C ASP A 14 -5.27 -1.80 10.30
N LEU A 15 -4.50 -2.88 10.18
CA LEU A 15 -4.72 -4.10 10.95
C LEU A 15 -4.35 -3.93 12.43
N ALA A 16 -3.43 -3.01 12.74
CA ALA A 16 -2.92 -2.77 14.07
C ALA A 16 -3.75 -1.72 14.82
N GLU A 17 -4.44 -2.13 15.88
CA GLU A 17 -5.18 -1.22 16.78
C GLU A 17 -4.31 -0.05 17.27
N THR A 18 -3.03 -0.31 17.54
CA THR A 18 -2.09 0.73 17.99
C THR A 18 -1.89 1.82 16.92
N ALA A 19 -1.81 1.43 15.64
CA ALA A 19 -1.67 2.38 14.53
C ALA A 19 -2.92 3.26 14.40
N ILE A 20 -4.10 2.65 14.52
CA ILE A 20 -5.38 3.38 14.52
C ILE A 20 -5.45 4.37 15.69
N LYS A 21 -5.14 3.92 16.91
CA LYS A 21 -5.12 4.79 18.08
C LYS A 21 -4.16 6.00 17.91
N TRP A 22 -2.97 5.79 17.39
CA TRP A 22 -2.02 6.87 17.12
C TRP A 22 -2.52 7.83 16.02
N ALA A 23 -3.22 7.31 15.01
CA ALA A 23 -3.84 8.16 14.00
C ALA A 23 -4.94 9.05 14.61
N GLU A 24 -5.82 8.49 15.43
CA GLU A 24 -6.86 9.22 16.14
C GLU A 24 -6.28 10.32 17.06
N GLU A 25 -5.28 9.97 17.88
CA GLU A 25 -4.59 10.91 18.76
C GLU A 25 -3.95 12.08 17.99
N ARG A 26 -3.29 11.77 16.86
CA ARG A 26 -2.67 12.79 16.00
C ARG A 26 -3.70 13.71 15.37
N PHE A 27 -4.84 13.20 14.92
CA PHE A 27 -5.90 13.99 14.32
C PHE A 27 -6.60 14.86 15.36
N GLN A 28 -6.84 14.34 16.56
CA GLN A 28 -7.36 15.10 17.69
C GLN A 28 -6.44 16.28 18.07
N GLN A 29 -5.13 16.05 18.17
CA GLN A 29 -4.15 17.10 18.46
C GLN A 29 -4.09 18.18 17.38
N ALA A 30 -4.36 17.81 16.12
CA ALA A 30 -4.40 18.74 14.99
C ALA A 30 -5.76 19.43 14.81
N ASN A 31 -6.78 19.12 15.64
CA ASN A 31 -8.17 19.55 15.47
C ASN A 31 -8.73 19.18 14.07
N LEU A 32 -8.39 18.01 13.57
CA LEU A 32 -8.85 17.46 12.30
C LEU A 32 -9.80 16.29 12.54
N THR A 33 -10.70 16.06 11.58
CA THR A 33 -11.65 14.93 11.61
C THR A 33 -11.37 13.97 10.47
N ALA A 34 -11.28 12.68 10.80
CA ALA A 34 -11.23 11.58 9.85
C ALA A 34 -11.83 10.32 10.50
N HIS A 35 -12.04 9.29 9.70
CA HIS A 35 -12.57 8.01 10.16
C HIS A 35 -11.44 6.98 10.17
N PHE A 36 -11.23 6.30 11.28
CA PHE A 36 -10.21 5.27 11.40
C PHE A 36 -10.83 3.94 11.80
N ILE A 37 -10.39 2.86 11.15
CA ILE A 37 -10.97 1.52 11.31
C ILE A 37 -9.85 0.50 11.47
N VAL A 38 -9.92 -0.32 12.49
CA VAL A 38 -9.13 -1.55 12.57
C VAL A 38 -9.71 -2.54 11.57
N GLY A 39 -8.94 -2.92 10.56
CA GLY A 39 -9.44 -3.78 9.48
C GLY A 39 -8.35 -4.37 8.60
N ASP A 40 -8.70 -5.44 7.89
CA ASP A 40 -7.85 -6.09 6.90
C ASP A 40 -8.07 -5.48 5.51
N VAL A 41 -7.05 -4.89 4.92
CA VAL A 41 -7.09 -4.31 3.56
C VAL A 41 -7.37 -5.35 2.47
N CYS A 42 -7.27 -6.64 2.79
CA CYS A 42 -7.64 -7.75 1.90
C CYS A 42 -9.13 -8.10 1.97
N ASN A 43 -9.90 -7.47 2.86
CA ASN A 43 -11.33 -7.67 3.03
C ASN A 43 -11.95 -6.44 3.71
N LEU A 44 -12.58 -5.59 2.94
CA LEU A 44 -13.12 -4.28 3.35
C LEU A 44 -14.67 -4.24 3.28
N PRO A 45 -15.38 -5.10 4.03
CA PRO A 45 -16.84 -5.23 3.93
C PRO A 45 -17.59 -3.98 4.39
N GLN A 46 -16.94 -3.11 5.15
CA GLN A 46 -17.50 -1.85 5.63
C GLN A 46 -17.64 -0.78 4.55
N PHE A 47 -17.00 -0.97 3.39
CA PHE A 47 -17.07 -0.04 2.27
C PHE A 47 -17.85 -0.62 1.10
N SER A 48 -18.68 0.23 0.51
CA SER A 48 -19.43 -0.09 -0.69
C SER A 48 -18.53 -0.15 -1.93
N ASP A 49 -19.00 -0.77 -3.00
CA ASP A 49 -18.36 -0.69 -4.29
C ASP A 49 -18.34 0.77 -4.78
N LEU A 50 -17.26 1.17 -5.44
CA LEU A 50 -17.12 2.46 -6.09
C LEU A 50 -17.34 3.67 -5.13
N GLU A 51 -16.79 3.58 -3.92
CA GLU A 51 -16.99 4.58 -2.87
C GLU A 51 -15.95 5.71 -2.92
N PHE A 52 -14.68 5.39 -3.22
CA PHE A 52 -13.56 6.31 -3.08
C PHE A 52 -13.10 6.91 -4.42
N ASP A 53 -12.76 8.20 -4.40
CA ASP A 53 -12.15 8.91 -5.53
C ASP A 53 -10.62 8.74 -5.55
N LEU A 54 -10.01 8.58 -4.37
CA LEU A 54 -8.57 8.41 -4.17
C LEU A 54 -8.32 7.38 -3.09
N ILE A 55 -7.44 6.42 -3.38
CA ILE A 55 -6.89 5.49 -2.39
C ILE A 55 -5.38 5.66 -2.35
N VAL A 56 -4.82 5.68 -1.15
CA VAL A 56 -3.37 5.79 -0.93
C VAL A 56 -2.89 4.58 -0.15
N ASP A 57 -2.03 3.80 -0.76
CA ASP A 57 -1.25 2.78 -0.06
C ASP A 57 -0.04 3.43 0.61
N GLY A 58 -0.12 3.58 1.91
CA GLY A 58 0.94 4.12 2.74
C GLY A 58 1.98 3.08 3.13
N SER A 59 2.58 2.37 2.18
CA SER A 59 3.58 1.32 2.42
C SER A 59 3.00 0.01 2.99
N CYS A 60 1.78 -0.34 2.62
CA CYS A 60 1.09 -1.56 3.02
C CYS A 60 1.37 -2.73 2.06
N LEU A 61 1.28 -2.51 0.75
CA LEU A 61 1.32 -3.58 -0.27
C LEU A 61 2.57 -4.47 -0.15
N HIS A 62 3.74 -3.93 0.14
CA HIS A 62 4.94 -4.74 0.30
C HIS A 62 4.97 -5.55 1.62
N CYS A 63 4.08 -5.27 2.57
CA CYS A 63 3.89 -6.08 3.78
C CYS A 63 3.04 -7.33 3.52
N LEU A 64 2.34 -7.38 2.40
CA LEU A 64 1.48 -8.50 2.03
C LEU A 64 2.28 -9.57 1.29
N ILE A 65 2.02 -10.84 1.63
CA ILE A 65 2.74 -12.00 1.09
C ILE A 65 1.78 -12.87 0.26
N GLY A 66 2.26 -13.32 -0.89
CA GLY A 66 1.52 -14.25 -1.75
C GLY A 66 0.16 -13.71 -2.19
N GLU A 67 -0.88 -14.52 -2.06
CA GLU A 67 -2.25 -14.20 -2.50
C GLU A 67 -2.89 -13.01 -1.78
N ALA A 68 -2.39 -12.63 -0.60
CA ALA A 68 -2.89 -11.46 0.11
C ALA A 68 -2.72 -10.17 -0.72
N ARG A 69 -1.66 -10.09 -1.53
CA ARG A 69 -1.45 -8.95 -2.44
C ARG A 69 -2.55 -8.84 -3.48
N GLN A 70 -2.93 -9.96 -4.09
CA GLN A 70 -3.99 -10.03 -5.10
C GLN A 70 -5.34 -9.67 -4.49
N ARG A 71 -5.65 -10.19 -3.29
CA ARG A 71 -6.89 -9.83 -2.58
C ARG A 71 -6.96 -8.35 -2.23
N CYS A 72 -5.85 -7.77 -1.74
CA CYS A 72 -5.78 -6.33 -1.46
C CYS A 72 -6.02 -5.50 -2.73
N LEU A 73 -5.36 -5.82 -3.84
CA LEU A 73 -5.55 -5.10 -5.10
C LEU A 73 -6.98 -5.26 -5.64
N ALA A 74 -7.60 -6.42 -5.48
CA ALA A 74 -8.99 -6.65 -5.85
C ALA A 74 -9.96 -5.81 -5.00
N GLU A 75 -9.74 -5.73 -3.68
CA GLU A 75 -10.54 -4.87 -2.80
C GLU A 75 -10.35 -3.39 -3.13
N VAL A 76 -9.12 -2.93 -3.35
CA VAL A 76 -8.88 -1.56 -3.81
C VAL A 76 -9.63 -1.27 -5.11
N LYS A 77 -9.58 -2.21 -6.07
CA LYS A 77 -10.32 -2.07 -7.33
C LYS A 77 -11.83 -2.00 -7.12
N ARG A 78 -12.38 -2.80 -6.21
CA ARG A 78 -13.81 -2.84 -5.90
C ARG A 78 -14.30 -1.51 -5.32
N VAL A 79 -13.57 -0.97 -4.33
CA VAL A 79 -14.03 0.24 -3.62
C VAL A 79 -13.64 1.55 -4.33
N LEU A 80 -12.75 1.51 -5.33
CA LEU A 80 -12.35 2.68 -6.09
C LEU A 80 -13.36 3.01 -7.20
N LYS A 81 -13.78 4.26 -7.30
CA LYS A 81 -14.66 4.75 -8.38
C LYS A 81 -14.02 4.60 -9.76
N PRO A 82 -14.81 4.49 -10.84
CA PRO A 82 -14.32 4.62 -12.20
C PRO A 82 -13.55 5.94 -12.38
N LYS A 83 -12.36 5.88 -12.96
CA LYS A 83 -11.41 7.00 -13.08
C LYS A 83 -10.82 7.50 -11.75
N GLY A 84 -11.14 6.89 -10.63
CA GLY A 84 -10.49 7.14 -9.34
C GLY A 84 -8.99 6.85 -9.40
N HIS A 85 -8.25 7.40 -8.47
CA HIS A 85 -6.79 7.28 -8.43
C HIS A 85 -6.34 6.36 -7.29
N PHE A 86 -5.38 5.52 -7.59
CA PHE A 86 -4.70 4.70 -6.61
C PHE A 86 -3.21 5.05 -6.57
N ALA A 87 -2.75 5.62 -5.47
CA ALA A 87 -1.35 5.93 -5.23
C ALA A 87 -0.71 4.81 -4.40
N ILE A 88 0.32 4.18 -4.93
CA ILE A 88 1.05 3.08 -4.27
C ILE A 88 2.43 3.56 -3.86
N SER A 89 2.83 3.31 -2.62
CA SER A 89 4.21 3.44 -2.16
C SER A 89 4.70 2.08 -1.68
N SER A 90 5.57 1.44 -2.43
CA SER A 90 6.00 0.08 -2.15
C SER A 90 7.52 -0.06 -2.22
N MET A 91 8.09 -0.84 -1.30
CA MET A 91 9.46 -1.32 -1.45
C MET A 91 9.59 -2.07 -2.77
N CYS A 92 10.66 -1.83 -3.48
CA CYS A 92 10.95 -2.47 -4.76
C CYS A 92 12.45 -2.74 -4.90
N VAL A 93 12.81 -3.56 -5.89
CA VAL A 93 14.18 -3.97 -6.16
C VAL A 93 14.76 -4.84 -5.03
N SER A 94 15.96 -5.34 -5.21
CA SER A 94 16.66 -6.10 -4.16
C SER A 94 17.13 -5.17 -3.04
N PRO A 95 17.26 -5.67 -1.81
CA PRO A 95 17.81 -4.87 -0.72
C PRO A 95 19.27 -4.46 -0.99
N HIS A 96 19.70 -3.34 -0.42
CA HIS A 96 21.04 -2.79 -0.59
C HIS A 96 21.93 -3.07 0.61
N ASN A 97 21.37 -3.23 1.80
CA ASN A 97 22.19 -3.48 2.99
C ASN A 97 22.55 -4.98 3.12
N PRO A 98 23.73 -5.30 3.65
CA PRO A 98 24.20 -6.69 3.76
C PRO A 98 23.26 -7.60 4.57
N GLU A 99 22.70 -7.12 5.66
CA GLU A 99 21.84 -7.92 6.55
C GLU A 99 20.56 -8.39 5.83
N ASP A 100 19.97 -7.53 5.00
CA ASP A 100 18.79 -7.87 4.24
C ASP A 100 19.13 -8.69 2.97
N ILE A 101 20.30 -8.49 2.36
CA ILE A 101 20.76 -9.28 1.21
C ILE A 101 20.86 -10.76 1.60
N ASP A 102 21.42 -11.07 2.76
CA ASP A 102 21.58 -12.44 3.26
C ASP A 102 20.22 -13.12 3.60
N CYS A 103 19.20 -12.31 3.82
CA CYS A 103 17.85 -12.77 4.12
C CYS A 103 16.87 -12.64 2.93
N TYR A 104 17.34 -12.30 1.74
CA TYR A 104 16.50 -12.08 0.57
C TYR A 104 16.39 -13.33 -0.32
N ASP A 105 15.17 -13.87 -0.40
CA ASP A 105 14.81 -14.91 -1.38
C ASP A 105 14.57 -14.23 -2.74
N ILE A 106 15.55 -14.34 -3.63
CA ILE A 106 15.53 -13.71 -4.96
C ILE A 106 14.49 -14.32 -5.90
N GLU A 107 14.16 -15.61 -5.73
CA GLU A 107 13.18 -16.28 -6.57
C GLU A 107 11.75 -15.83 -6.26
N LYS A 108 11.47 -15.61 -4.98
CA LYS A 108 10.16 -15.16 -4.49
C LYS A 108 10.08 -13.66 -4.31
N HIS A 109 11.20 -12.95 -4.44
CA HIS A 109 11.32 -11.52 -4.14
C HIS A 109 10.85 -11.17 -2.72
N GLN A 110 11.27 -11.95 -1.73
CA GLN A 110 10.82 -11.82 -0.35
C GLN A 110 11.99 -11.65 0.62
N LEU A 111 11.84 -10.73 1.55
CA LEU A 111 12.69 -10.69 2.76
C LEU A 111 12.18 -11.70 3.77
N LEU A 112 13.11 -12.46 4.36
CA LEU A 112 12.83 -13.44 5.37
C LEU A 112 13.27 -12.93 6.75
N LYS A 113 12.44 -13.17 7.75
CA LYS A 113 12.77 -12.94 9.16
C LYS A 113 12.53 -14.24 9.91
N ASN A 114 13.57 -14.79 10.54
CA ASN A 114 13.51 -16.11 11.17
C ASN A 114 12.99 -17.21 10.21
N GLY A 115 13.41 -17.16 8.94
CA GLY A 115 12.99 -18.10 7.92
C GLY A 115 11.56 -17.92 7.40
N GLN A 116 10.83 -16.89 7.85
CA GLN A 116 9.46 -16.60 7.40
C GLN A 116 9.43 -15.32 6.56
N PRO A 117 8.68 -15.30 5.44
CA PRO A 117 8.54 -14.10 4.63
C PRO A 117 7.79 -13.00 5.41
N TRP A 118 8.31 -11.78 5.37
CA TRP A 118 7.70 -10.65 6.06
C TRP A 118 7.58 -9.38 5.22
N ARG A 119 8.28 -9.33 4.08
CA ARG A 119 8.17 -8.25 3.09
C ARG A 119 8.35 -8.82 1.68
N THR A 120 7.70 -8.19 0.71
CA THR A 120 7.85 -8.48 -0.71
C THR A 120 8.51 -7.29 -1.41
N LEU A 121 9.69 -7.52 -2.00
CA LEU A 121 10.46 -6.51 -2.73
C LEU A 121 10.53 -6.92 -4.20
N ARG A 122 9.48 -6.68 -4.96
CA ARG A 122 9.44 -7.02 -6.39
C ARG A 122 10.32 -6.08 -7.21
N PRO A 123 11.03 -6.57 -8.25
CA PRO A 123 11.58 -5.72 -9.30
C PRO A 123 10.49 -4.78 -9.82
N LEU A 124 10.87 -3.56 -10.21
CA LEU A 124 9.90 -2.56 -10.66
C LEU A 124 8.97 -3.09 -11.76
N GLN A 125 9.52 -3.80 -12.74
CA GLN A 125 8.70 -4.34 -13.84
C GLN A 125 7.66 -5.34 -13.32
N ALA A 126 8.04 -6.23 -12.41
CA ALA A 126 7.11 -7.20 -11.82
C ALA A 126 6.01 -6.53 -10.97
N LEU A 127 6.33 -5.42 -10.28
CA LEU A 127 5.34 -4.61 -9.58
C LEU A 127 4.38 -3.91 -10.56
N LEU A 128 4.90 -3.37 -11.66
CA LEU A 128 4.07 -2.74 -12.70
C LEU A 128 3.13 -3.76 -13.36
N ASP A 129 3.60 -4.97 -13.62
CA ASP A 129 2.80 -6.03 -14.25
C ASP A 129 1.71 -6.54 -13.28
N GLU A 130 2.04 -6.74 -12.00
CA GLU A 130 1.06 -7.08 -10.96
C GLU A 130 -0.09 -6.05 -10.86
N VAL A 131 0.24 -4.76 -10.90
CA VAL A 131 -0.74 -3.68 -10.84
C VAL A 131 -1.61 -3.63 -12.11
N ARG A 132 -1.03 -3.91 -13.28
CA ARG A 132 -1.77 -3.99 -14.55
C ARG A 132 -2.69 -5.22 -14.61
N GLU A 133 -2.22 -6.37 -14.13
CA GLU A 133 -3.02 -7.60 -14.01
C GLU A 133 -4.24 -7.37 -13.10
N ALA A 134 -4.09 -6.56 -12.07
CA ALA A 134 -5.18 -6.12 -11.20
C ALA A 134 -6.10 -5.05 -11.84
N GLN A 135 -5.98 -4.82 -13.16
CA GLN A 135 -6.84 -3.92 -13.93
C GLN A 135 -6.68 -2.44 -13.56
N PHE A 136 -5.44 -2.03 -13.28
CA PHE A 136 -5.07 -0.62 -13.14
C PHE A 136 -4.20 -0.16 -14.30
N SER A 137 -4.43 1.08 -14.75
CA SER A 137 -3.54 1.77 -15.68
C SER A 137 -2.54 2.62 -14.92
N VAL A 138 -1.25 2.32 -15.05
CA VAL A 138 -0.18 3.12 -14.42
C VAL A 138 0.01 4.41 -15.21
N ARG A 139 -0.14 5.54 -14.56
CA ARG A 139 -0.05 6.90 -15.14
C ARG A 139 1.29 7.56 -14.91
N ALA A 140 1.87 7.31 -13.75
CA ALA A 140 3.19 7.83 -13.38
C ALA A 140 3.93 6.84 -12.49
N THR A 141 5.25 6.87 -12.57
CA THR A 141 6.16 6.05 -11.76
C THR A 141 7.33 6.91 -11.33
N LYS A 142 7.66 6.85 -10.05
CA LYS A 142 8.87 7.47 -9.49
C LYS A 142 9.58 6.46 -8.61
N ILE A 143 10.90 6.35 -8.76
CA ILE A 143 11.76 5.61 -7.85
C ILE A 143 12.43 6.58 -6.89
N ASN A 144 12.34 6.28 -5.61
CA ASN A 144 13.02 6.99 -4.55
C ASN A 144 14.09 6.06 -3.99
N ASN A 145 15.34 6.41 -4.22
CA ASN A 145 16.48 5.64 -3.72
C ASN A 145 16.60 5.77 -2.20
N ASN A 146 16.94 4.66 -1.56
CA ASN A 146 17.05 4.57 -0.12
C ASN A 146 18.27 3.68 0.20
N PRO A 147 19.01 3.92 1.31
CA PRO A 147 20.18 3.13 1.67
C PRO A 147 19.91 1.64 1.92
N TRP A 148 18.68 1.27 2.25
CA TRP A 148 18.30 -0.12 2.55
C TRP A 148 17.63 -0.83 1.37
N TRP A 149 16.69 -0.16 0.70
CA TRP A 149 15.93 -0.63 -0.48
C TRP A 149 15.31 0.57 -1.18
N ASP A 150 15.02 0.42 -2.45
CA ASP A 150 14.32 1.48 -3.18
C ASP A 150 12.80 1.42 -2.94
N HIS A 151 12.15 2.57 -3.03
CA HIS A 151 10.70 2.69 -3.03
C HIS A 151 10.19 3.15 -4.40
N ALA A 152 9.25 2.40 -4.95
CA ALA A 152 8.47 2.83 -6.09
C ALA A 152 7.22 3.58 -5.61
N THR A 153 7.00 4.77 -6.13
CA THR A 153 5.72 5.46 -6.04
C THR A 153 5.04 5.35 -7.40
N LEU A 154 3.87 4.72 -7.43
CA LEU A 154 3.05 4.58 -8.63
C LEU A 154 1.78 5.40 -8.46
N VAL A 155 1.36 6.09 -9.52
CA VAL A 155 0.03 6.69 -9.61
C VAL A 155 -0.75 5.93 -10.66
N CYS A 156 -1.86 5.34 -10.26
CA CYS A 156 -2.67 4.45 -11.08
C CYS A 156 -4.11 4.99 -11.20
N SER A 157 -4.82 4.59 -12.24
CA SER A 157 -6.26 4.78 -12.34
C SER A 157 -6.95 3.45 -12.61
N ALA A 158 -8.16 3.26 -12.09
CA ALA A 158 -8.99 2.12 -12.43
C ALA A 158 -9.33 2.11 -13.93
N LEU A 159 -9.24 0.92 -14.56
CA LEU A 159 -9.68 0.67 -15.93
C LEU A 159 -11.18 0.36 -15.97
#